data_d03792f49f983669c5c8707c41d414b2
#
_entry.id   d03792f49f983669c5c8707c41d414b2
#
_cell.length_a   1.000
_cell.length_b   1.000
_cell.length_c   1.000
_cell.angle_alpha   90.00
_cell.angle_beta   90.00
_cell.angle_gamma   90.00
#
_symmetry.space_group_name_H-M   'P 1'
#
loop_
_entity.id
_entity.type
_entity.pdbx_description
1 polymer ?
#
loop_
_entity_poly.entity_id
_entity_poly.type
_entity_poly.pdbx_seq_one_letter_code
_entity_poly.pdbx_strand_id
1 'polypeptide(L)'
;AYKLVIVGSPVWAGRCASPIRALLKRRGLEMENVAYVVTRSTTQRSEEVYDQMDMYTGQPHRLAVSLRPDSEGYEFWRNDFVQNVRRLLENG
;
A
#
# COMPACT_ATOMS: atom_id res chain seq x y z
N ALA A 1 12.17 17.45 -6.43
CA ALA A 1 11.25 16.44 -6.97
C ALA A 1 10.65 15.61 -5.83
N TYR A 2 9.38 15.30 -5.93
CA TYR A 2 8.68 14.51 -4.93
C TYR A 2 8.99 13.02 -5.14
N LYS A 3 9.47 12.36 -4.10
CA LYS A 3 9.75 10.93 -4.16
C LYS A 3 8.59 10.17 -3.51
N LEU A 4 8.08 9.18 -4.21
CA LEU A 4 7.03 8.32 -3.71
C LEU A 4 7.44 6.86 -3.89
N VAL A 5 7.43 6.10 -2.81
CA VAL A 5 7.71 4.66 -2.85
C VAL A 5 6.38 3.93 -2.78
N ILE A 6 6.11 3.10 -3.78
CA ILE A 6 4.89 2.30 -3.81
C ILE A 6 5.25 0.88 -3.38
N VAL A 7 4.62 0.42 -2.31
CA VAL A 7 4.85 -0.92 -1.77
C VAL A 7 3.63 -1.78 -2.04
N GLY A 8 3.82 -2.86 -2.79
CA GLY A 8 2.76 -3.82 -3.07
C GLY A 8 2.93 -5.07 -2.20
N SER A 9 1.83 -5.57 -1.65
CA SER A 9 1.85 -6.79 -0.84
C SER A 9 0.53 -7.53 -0.92
N PRO A 10 0.56 -8.86 -1.11
CA PRO A 10 -0.64 -9.64 -0.83
C PRO A 10 -0.90 -9.68 0.68
N VAL A 11 -2.16 -9.82 1.06
CA VAL A 11 -2.55 -9.96 2.47
C VAL A 11 -2.67 -11.45 2.80
N TRP A 12 -1.85 -11.91 3.73
CA TRP A 12 -1.85 -13.29 4.21
C TRP A 12 -2.31 -13.32 5.67
N ALA A 13 -3.45 -13.96 5.94
CA ALA A 13 -4.00 -14.06 7.30
C ALA A 13 -4.11 -12.70 8.00
N GLY A 14 -4.54 -11.66 7.26
CA GLY A 14 -4.71 -10.32 7.81
C GLY A 14 -3.43 -9.52 8.00
N ARG A 15 -2.30 -10.00 7.45
CA ARG A 15 -1.00 -9.34 7.58
C ARG A 15 -0.35 -9.17 6.22
N CYS A 16 0.59 -8.23 6.10
CA CYS A 16 1.38 -8.15 4.90
C CYS A 16 2.27 -9.38 4.76
N ALA A 17 2.58 -9.75 3.51
CA ALA A 17 3.35 -10.97 3.23
C ALA A 17 4.73 -10.92 3.87
N SER A 18 5.24 -12.08 4.31
CA SER A 18 6.53 -12.16 4.99
C SER A 18 7.71 -11.55 4.24
N PRO A 19 7.84 -11.74 2.91
CA PRO A 19 8.93 -11.06 2.17
C PRO A 19 8.83 -9.55 2.24
N ILE A 20 7.63 -8.99 2.22
CA ILE A 20 7.42 -7.54 2.31
C ILE A 20 7.74 -7.04 3.72
N ARG A 21 7.35 -7.78 4.76
CA ARG A 21 7.72 -7.44 6.14
C ARG A 21 9.23 -7.41 6.30
N ALA A 22 9.94 -8.38 5.75
CA ALA A 22 11.39 -8.42 5.82
C ALA A 22 12.02 -7.21 5.12
N LEU A 23 11.49 -6.82 3.96
CA LEU A 23 11.94 -5.64 3.24
C LEU A 23 11.72 -4.38 4.08
N LEU A 24 10.53 -4.22 4.65
CA LEU A 24 10.19 -3.04 5.43
C LEU A 24 11.01 -2.95 6.72
N LYS A 25 11.31 -4.07 7.35
CA LYS A 25 12.18 -4.10 8.53
C LYS A 25 13.59 -3.61 8.20
N ARG A 26 14.09 -3.95 7.02
CA ARG A 26 15.43 -3.55 6.61
C ARG A 26 15.49 -2.11 6.13
N ARG A 27 14.52 -1.70 5.32
CA ARG A 27 14.59 -0.45 4.58
C ARG A 27 13.45 0.52 4.80
N GLY A 28 12.47 0.14 5.62
CA GLY A 28 11.29 0.98 5.82
C GLY A 28 11.60 2.39 6.29
N LEU A 29 12.54 2.52 7.21
CA LEU A 29 12.88 3.83 7.76
C LEU A 29 13.62 4.75 6.76
N GLU A 30 14.11 4.19 5.67
CA GLU A 30 14.76 4.96 4.60
C GLU A 30 13.77 5.54 3.60
N MET A 31 12.52 5.06 3.61
CA MET A 31 11.49 5.50 2.70
C MET A 31 10.93 6.85 3.13
N GLU A 32 10.81 7.80 2.19
CA GLU A 32 10.36 9.15 2.52
C GLU A 32 8.84 9.29 2.45
N ASN A 33 8.24 8.89 1.35
CA ASN A 33 6.79 8.96 1.15
C ASN A 33 6.33 7.62 0.63
N VAL A 34 5.34 7.02 1.28
CA VAL A 34 4.92 5.67 0.93
C VAL A 34 3.46 5.61 0.54
N ALA A 35 3.17 4.77 -0.43
CA ALA A 35 1.82 4.41 -0.82
C ALA A 35 1.75 2.88 -0.87
N TYR A 36 0.62 2.32 -0.45
CA TYR A 36 0.47 0.87 -0.37
C TYR A 36 -0.58 0.36 -1.34
N VAL A 37 -0.25 -0.72 -2.02
CA VAL A 37 -1.22 -1.48 -2.82
C VAL A 37 -1.24 -2.89 -2.24
N VAL A 38 -2.34 -3.29 -1.61
CA VAL A 38 -2.47 -4.64 -1.09
C VAL A 38 -3.53 -5.38 -1.87
N THR A 39 -3.31 -6.67 -2.10
CA THR A 39 -4.28 -7.53 -2.75
C THR A 39 -4.82 -8.52 -1.73
N ARG A 40 -6.09 -8.86 -1.86
CA ARG A 40 -6.77 -9.77 -0.94
C ARG A 40 -7.68 -10.71 -1.71
N SER A 41 -7.93 -11.87 -1.16
CA SER A 41 -8.82 -12.86 -1.76
C SER A 41 -10.21 -12.90 -1.12
N THR A 42 -10.42 -12.13 -0.04
CA THR A 42 -11.68 -12.10 0.69
C THR A 42 -12.38 -10.75 0.54
N THR A 43 -13.66 -10.69 0.91
CA THR A 43 -14.41 -9.44 0.89
C THR A 43 -14.05 -8.53 2.06
N GLN A 44 -13.49 -9.09 3.12
CA GLN A 44 -13.12 -8.32 4.32
C GLN A 44 -11.87 -7.48 4.05
N ARG A 45 -11.94 -6.20 4.34
CA ARG A 45 -10.78 -5.31 4.25
C ARG A 45 -9.96 -5.40 5.53
N SER A 46 -8.65 -5.45 5.37
CA SER A 46 -7.71 -5.54 6.49
C SER A 46 -6.91 -4.24 6.59
N GLU A 47 -7.56 -3.18 7.08
CA GLU A 47 -6.91 -1.88 7.21
C GLU A 47 -5.77 -1.90 8.23
N GLU A 48 -5.79 -2.87 9.14
CA GLU A 48 -4.72 -3.09 10.10
C GLU A 48 -3.37 -3.36 9.42
N VAL A 49 -3.40 -3.86 8.20
CA VAL A 49 -2.18 -4.09 7.42
C VAL A 49 -1.46 -2.77 7.15
N TYR A 50 -2.20 -1.70 6.87
CA TYR A 50 -1.60 -0.39 6.64
C TYR A 50 -0.89 0.13 7.89
N ASP A 51 -1.52 -0.03 9.04
CA ASP A 51 -0.92 0.39 10.31
C ASP A 51 0.35 -0.41 10.60
N GLN A 52 0.33 -1.71 10.31
CA GLN A 52 1.50 -2.56 10.47
C GLN A 52 2.66 -2.07 9.58
N MET A 53 2.36 -1.75 8.33
CA MET A 53 3.38 -1.26 7.41
C MET A 53 3.92 0.11 7.84
N ASP A 54 3.04 0.99 8.35
CA ASP A 54 3.45 2.30 8.84
C ASP A 54 4.40 2.18 10.03
N MET A 55 4.24 1.16 10.88
CA MET A 55 5.17 0.93 11.98
C MET A 55 6.59 0.67 11.49
N TYR A 56 6.74 -0.05 10.38
CA TYR A 56 8.06 -0.34 9.82
C TYR A 56 8.68 0.86 9.11
N THR A 57 7.85 1.70 8.47
CA THR A 57 8.36 2.87 7.77
C THR A 57 8.57 4.07 8.70
N GLY A 58 7.99 4.03 9.89
CA GLY A 58 8.09 5.12 10.86
C GLY A 58 7.33 6.37 10.45
N GLN A 59 6.38 6.25 9.52
CA GLN A 59 5.59 7.39 9.04
C GLN A 59 4.23 6.91 8.55
N PRO A 60 3.20 7.77 8.58
CA PRO A 60 1.92 7.43 7.98
C PRO A 60 2.03 7.37 6.47
N HIS A 61 1.28 6.45 5.86
CA HIS A 61 1.24 6.35 4.41
C HIS A 61 0.50 7.55 3.80
N ARG A 62 0.85 7.88 2.56
CA ARG A 62 0.19 8.97 1.81
C ARG A 62 -1.06 8.48 1.11
N LEU A 63 -1.00 7.29 0.55
CA LEU A 63 -2.11 6.65 -0.16
C LEU A 63 -2.10 5.16 0.13
N ALA A 64 -3.27 4.54 0.08
CA ALA A 64 -3.38 3.10 0.21
C ALA A 64 -4.61 2.61 -0.53
N VAL A 65 -4.52 1.42 -1.09
CA VAL A 65 -5.67 0.76 -1.72
C VAL A 65 -5.60 -0.73 -1.45
N SER A 66 -6.76 -1.33 -1.19
CA SER A 66 -6.91 -2.76 -1.03
C SER A 66 -7.71 -3.28 -2.22
N LEU A 67 -7.11 -4.15 -3.02
CA LEU A 67 -7.69 -4.67 -4.24
C LEU A 67 -8.03 -6.15 -4.10
N ARG A 68 -9.19 -6.53 -4.62
CA ARG A 68 -9.57 -7.93 -4.77
C ARG A 68 -9.74 -8.18 -6.26
N PRO A 69 -8.79 -8.88 -6.91
CA PRO A 69 -8.76 -8.98 -8.37
C PRO A 69 -10.03 -9.53 -9.02
N ASP A 70 -10.75 -10.41 -8.32
CA ASP A 70 -11.97 -11.02 -8.85
C ASP A 70 -13.24 -10.21 -8.58
N SER A 71 -13.13 -9.02 -8.00
CA SER A 71 -14.28 -8.20 -7.67
C SER A 71 -14.65 -7.27 -8.82
N GLU A 72 -15.92 -6.88 -8.88
CA GLU A 72 -16.42 -5.96 -9.91
C GLU A 72 -15.78 -4.58 -9.80
N GLY A 73 -15.41 -4.16 -8.60
CA GLY A 73 -14.85 -2.84 -8.37
C GLY A 73 -13.33 -2.76 -8.59
N TYR A 74 -12.68 -3.86 -9.00
CA TYR A 74 -11.24 -3.92 -9.08
C TYR A 74 -10.66 -2.82 -9.99
N GLU A 75 -11.16 -2.72 -11.22
CA GLU A 75 -10.63 -1.73 -12.17
C GLU A 75 -10.87 -0.30 -11.70
N PHE A 76 -12.03 -0.04 -11.11
CA PHE A 76 -12.35 1.28 -10.59
C PHE A 76 -11.36 1.70 -9.50
N TRP A 77 -11.14 0.84 -8.51
CA TRP A 77 -10.25 1.17 -7.39
C TRP A 77 -8.79 1.27 -7.83
N ARG A 78 -8.39 0.42 -8.77
CA ARG A 78 -7.04 0.49 -9.33
C ARG A 78 -6.83 1.83 -10.05
N ASN A 79 -7.78 2.22 -10.90
CA ASN A 79 -7.67 3.46 -11.65
C ASN A 79 -7.74 4.68 -10.74
N ASP A 80 -8.59 4.63 -9.71
CA ASP A 80 -8.68 5.70 -8.72
C ASP A 80 -7.34 5.89 -8.00
N PHE A 81 -6.71 4.79 -7.61
CA PHE A 81 -5.41 4.86 -6.96
C PHE A 81 -4.35 5.48 -7.89
N VAL A 82 -4.32 5.07 -9.15
CA VAL A 82 -3.37 5.62 -10.13
C VAL A 82 -3.59 7.13 -10.29
N GLN A 83 -4.83 7.59 -10.36
CA GLN A 83 -5.11 9.02 -10.47
C GLN A 83 -4.63 9.78 -9.22
N ASN A 84 -4.84 9.21 -8.05
CA ASN A 84 -4.39 9.83 -6.80
C ASN A 84 -2.87 9.89 -6.72
N VAL A 85 -2.17 8.86 -7.21
CA VAL A 85 -0.70 8.88 -7.28
C VAL A 85 -0.23 10.01 -8.21
N ARG A 86 -0.87 10.17 -9.37
CA ARG A 86 -0.52 11.25 -10.29
C ARG A 86 -0.71 12.62 -9.68
N ARG A 87 -1.83 12.84 -8.99
CA ARG A 87 -2.09 14.12 -8.31
C ARG A 87 -1.03 14.40 -7.25
N LEU A 88 -0.67 13.38 -6.48
CA LEU A 88 0.34 13.53 -5.44
C LEU A 88 1.69 13.90 -6.03
N LEU A 89 2.09 13.27 -7.13
CA LEU A 89 3.35 13.56 -7.81
C LEU A 89 3.35 14.94 -8.46
N GLU A 90 2.22 15.37 -9.02
CA GLU A 90 2.11 16.69 -9.66
C GLU A 90 2.13 17.83 -8.65
N ASN A 91 1.57 17.63 -7.48
CA ASN A 91 1.45 18.65 -6.44
C ASN A 91 2.61 18.61 -5.43
N GLY A 92 3.41 17.59 -5.50
CA GLY A 92 4.58 17.44 -4.65
C GLY A 92 5.82 18.00 -5.34
#